data_387aaaa3131dfca9fff37032644f8fa9
#
_entry.id   387aaaa3131dfca9fff37032644f8fa9
#
_cell.length_a   1.000
_cell.length_b   1.000
_cell.length_c   1.000
_cell.angle_alpha   90.00
_cell.angle_beta   90.00
_cell.angle_gamma   90.00
#
_symmetry.space_group_name_H-M   'P 1'
#
loop_
_entity.id
_entity.type
_entity.pdbx_description
1 polymer ?
#
loop_
_entity_poly.entity_id
_entity_poly.type
_entity_poly.pdbx_seq_one_letter_code
_entity_poly.pdbx_strand_id
1 'polypeptide(L)'
;MDIPALAETYNRDGYIGGVPILTAGEAARHRASMEAAEDQIGSLHYRSKAHTILTSPLQLATDNSVLDIVESLIGPDILLYNVTYIIKEANAPSHVSWHQDLTYWGLSHDDQVSMWLALSVADDVSGCMRMLPGSHTHGRYDHETREDSANVLLQGQTVTGVDEEKALLCPLQPGEASFHHGWTLHASMPNRSHDRRIGLNVQYI
;
A
#
# COMPACT_ATOMS: atom_id res chain seq x y z
N MET A 1 -2.74 16.10 13.98
CA MET A 1 -1.72 15.12 13.57
C MET A 1 -0.36 15.75 13.68
N ASP A 2 0.65 15.07 14.23
CA ASP A 2 2.02 15.58 14.37
C ASP A 2 2.84 15.10 13.16
N ILE A 3 2.83 15.88 12.09
CA ILE A 3 3.50 15.53 10.82
C ILE A 3 5.03 15.41 11.01
N PRO A 4 5.74 16.29 11.73
CA PRO A 4 7.15 16.08 12.02
C PRO A 4 7.49 14.75 12.68
N ALA A 5 6.72 14.30 13.67
CA ALA A 5 6.93 13.01 14.32
C ALA A 5 6.68 11.82 13.37
N LEU A 6 5.74 11.96 12.41
CA LEU A 6 5.53 10.97 11.35
C LEU A 6 6.77 10.88 10.45
N ALA A 7 7.32 12.01 10.01
CA ALA A 7 8.51 12.04 9.16
C ALA A 7 9.74 11.44 9.85
N GLU A 8 9.95 11.72 11.14
CA GLU A 8 11.03 11.09 11.92
C GLU A 8 10.88 9.57 11.96
N THR A 9 9.67 9.06 12.20
CA THR A 9 9.40 7.61 12.22
C THR A 9 9.62 6.99 10.85
N TYR A 10 9.12 7.62 9.79
CA TYR A 10 9.32 7.17 8.42
C TYR A 10 10.80 7.09 8.05
N ASN A 11 11.59 8.12 8.36
CA ASN A 11 13.02 8.15 8.07
C ASN A 11 13.81 7.08 8.84
N ARG A 12 13.38 6.73 10.06
CA ARG A 12 13.99 5.69 10.87
C ARG A 12 13.62 4.29 10.43
N ASP A 13 12.33 4.03 10.23
CA ASP A 13 11.78 2.68 10.06
C ASP A 13 11.46 2.35 8.59
N GLY A 14 11.42 3.36 7.70
CA GLY A 14 11.03 3.21 6.29
C GLY A 14 9.52 3.17 6.08
N TYR A 15 8.72 3.25 7.14
CA TYR A 15 7.28 3.30 7.05
C TYR A 15 6.63 3.90 8.31
N ILE A 16 5.39 4.31 8.15
CA ILE A 16 4.46 4.68 9.24
C ILE A 16 3.13 4.00 8.98
N GLY A 17 2.41 3.61 10.03
CA GLY A 17 1.09 2.97 9.94
C GLY A 17 0.09 3.57 10.91
N GLY A 18 -1.20 3.27 10.70
CA GLY A 18 -2.27 3.75 11.57
C GLY A 18 -2.53 5.26 11.48
N VAL A 19 -2.20 5.88 10.35
CA VAL A 19 -2.41 7.33 10.13
C VAL A 19 -3.87 7.57 9.75
N PRO A 20 -4.66 8.30 10.58
CA PRO A 20 -6.06 8.55 10.27
C PRO A 20 -6.20 9.57 9.13
N ILE A 21 -6.78 9.14 8.02
CA ILE A 21 -7.06 9.97 6.83
C ILE A 21 -8.56 10.24 6.70
N LEU A 22 -9.39 9.21 6.90
CA LEU A 22 -10.83 9.27 6.76
C LEU A 22 -11.51 8.80 8.04
N THR A 23 -12.73 9.24 8.25
CA THR A 23 -13.64 8.54 9.17
C THR A 23 -14.07 7.19 8.59
N ALA A 24 -14.47 6.24 9.43
CA ALA A 24 -14.98 4.95 8.98
C ALA A 24 -16.18 5.09 8.01
N GLY A 25 -17.03 6.11 8.21
CA GLY A 25 -18.17 6.40 7.32
C GLY A 25 -17.73 6.91 5.95
N GLU A 26 -16.65 7.68 5.87
CA GLU A 26 -16.05 8.11 4.61
C GLU A 26 -15.41 6.94 3.88
N ALA A 27 -14.63 6.12 4.58
CA ALA A 27 -14.04 4.90 4.00
C ALA A 27 -15.12 3.98 3.42
N ALA A 28 -16.25 3.80 4.14
CA ALA A 28 -17.39 3.01 3.66
C ALA A 28 -18.01 3.59 2.37
N ARG A 29 -18.13 4.93 2.25
CA ARG A 29 -18.61 5.58 1.03
C ARG A 29 -17.66 5.36 -0.17
N HIS A 30 -16.35 5.49 0.06
CA HIS A 30 -15.35 5.23 -0.97
C HIS A 30 -15.32 3.76 -1.39
N ARG A 31 -15.46 2.83 -0.44
CA ARG A 31 -15.63 1.39 -0.72
C ARG A 31 -16.86 1.15 -1.60
N ALA A 32 -18.03 1.67 -1.22
CA ALA A 32 -19.26 1.51 -1.98
C ALA A 32 -19.15 2.09 -3.40
N SER A 33 -18.47 3.23 -3.56
CA SER A 33 -18.19 3.83 -4.88
C SER A 33 -17.31 2.92 -5.74
N MET A 34 -16.30 2.28 -5.15
CA MET A 34 -15.42 1.34 -5.84
C MET A 34 -16.21 0.08 -6.27
N GLU A 35 -16.98 -0.51 -5.36
CA GLU A 35 -17.80 -1.71 -5.63
C GLU A 35 -18.84 -1.44 -6.72
N ALA A 36 -19.51 -0.27 -6.70
CA ALA A 36 -20.43 0.13 -7.75
C ALA A 36 -19.73 0.34 -9.12
N ALA A 37 -18.46 0.75 -9.13
CA ALA A 37 -17.70 0.81 -10.37
C ALA A 37 -17.34 -0.59 -10.88
N GLU A 38 -16.97 -1.53 -9.99
CA GLU A 38 -16.72 -2.93 -10.38
C GLU A 38 -17.94 -3.59 -11.03
N ASP A 39 -19.15 -3.28 -10.56
CA ASP A 39 -20.39 -3.76 -11.17
C ASP A 39 -20.58 -3.33 -12.63
N GLN A 40 -19.99 -2.19 -13.01
CA GLN A 40 -20.12 -1.62 -14.36
C GLN A 40 -18.96 -2.01 -15.28
N ILE A 41 -17.73 -2.03 -14.77
CA ILE A 41 -16.52 -2.15 -15.61
C ILE A 41 -15.65 -3.37 -15.25
N GLY A 42 -16.11 -4.23 -14.35
CA GLY A 42 -15.39 -5.42 -13.87
C GLY A 42 -14.32 -5.08 -12.83
N SER A 43 -13.60 -6.10 -12.39
CA SER A 43 -12.62 -6.00 -11.28
C SER A 43 -11.66 -4.82 -11.44
N LEU A 44 -11.49 -4.10 -10.34
CA LEU A 44 -10.52 -3.00 -10.21
C LEU A 44 -9.20 -3.44 -9.58
N HIS A 45 -9.09 -4.70 -9.15
CA HIS A 45 -7.85 -5.24 -8.59
C HIS A 45 -6.69 -5.11 -9.58
N TYR A 46 -5.59 -4.46 -9.15
CA TYR A 46 -4.40 -4.13 -9.96
C TYR A 46 -4.65 -3.35 -11.26
N ARG A 47 -5.82 -2.74 -11.43
CA ARG A 47 -6.02 -1.81 -12.55
C ARG A 47 -5.25 -0.52 -12.29
N SER A 48 -4.14 -0.35 -13.00
CA SER A 48 -3.26 0.81 -12.90
C SER A 48 -3.95 2.11 -13.33
N LYS A 49 -3.55 3.24 -12.73
CA LYS A 49 -4.06 4.58 -13.05
C LYS A 49 -5.57 4.73 -12.80
N ALA A 50 -6.14 4.06 -11.79
CA ALA A 50 -7.55 4.12 -11.46
C ALA A 50 -8.08 5.58 -11.30
N HIS A 51 -7.24 6.51 -10.86
CA HIS A 51 -7.54 7.94 -10.72
C HIS A 51 -7.84 8.67 -12.05
N THR A 52 -7.48 8.08 -13.20
CA THR A 52 -7.77 8.69 -14.52
C THR A 52 -9.17 8.36 -15.03
N ILE A 53 -9.84 7.38 -14.45
CA ILE A 53 -11.17 6.91 -14.87
C ILE A 53 -12.22 7.00 -13.75
N LEU A 54 -11.80 7.14 -12.49
CA LEU A 54 -12.68 7.19 -11.33
C LEU A 54 -12.41 8.44 -10.49
N THR A 55 -13.46 9.13 -10.08
CA THR A 55 -13.35 10.35 -9.25
C THR A 55 -12.89 10.04 -7.83
N SER A 56 -13.42 8.99 -7.21
CA SER A 56 -13.13 8.63 -5.83
C SER A 56 -11.62 8.45 -5.54
N PRO A 57 -10.87 7.62 -6.29
CA PRO A 57 -9.44 7.48 -6.05
C PRO A 57 -8.63 8.75 -6.37
N LEU A 58 -9.08 9.59 -7.32
CA LEU A 58 -8.44 10.88 -7.58
C LEU A 58 -8.61 11.81 -6.38
N GLN A 59 -9.82 11.96 -5.84
CA GLN A 59 -10.08 12.77 -4.66
C GLN A 59 -9.23 12.37 -3.47
N LEU A 60 -9.12 11.06 -3.21
CA LEU A 60 -8.30 10.54 -2.11
C LEU A 60 -6.79 10.79 -2.32
N ALA A 61 -6.32 10.62 -3.56
CA ALA A 61 -4.91 10.82 -3.90
C ALA A 61 -4.50 12.31 -3.92
N THR A 62 -5.45 13.23 -4.02
CA THR A 62 -5.20 14.69 -4.07
C THR A 62 -5.78 15.44 -2.87
N ASP A 63 -6.14 14.72 -1.80
CA ASP A 63 -6.59 15.33 -0.56
C ASP A 63 -5.43 16.11 0.10
N ASN A 64 -5.69 17.34 0.51
CA ASN A 64 -4.65 18.20 1.08
C ASN A 64 -4.00 17.57 2.33
N SER A 65 -4.77 16.90 3.18
CA SER A 65 -4.22 16.25 4.38
C SER A 65 -3.27 15.10 4.05
N VAL A 66 -3.48 14.42 2.93
CA VAL A 66 -2.57 13.40 2.39
C VAL A 66 -1.33 14.06 1.80
N LEU A 67 -1.52 15.11 0.99
CA LEU A 67 -0.40 15.81 0.34
C LEU A 67 0.52 16.50 1.34
N ASP A 68 -0.01 17.06 2.44
CA ASP A 68 0.80 17.63 3.53
C ASP A 68 1.74 16.58 4.16
N ILE A 69 1.24 15.34 4.32
CA ILE A 69 2.08 14.23 4.79
C ILE A 69 3.12 13.88 3.74
N VAL A 70 2.71 13.67 2.49
CA VAL A 70 3.60 13.31 1.38
C VAL A 70 4.72 14.35 1.22
N GLU A 71 4.37 15.66 1.25
CA GLU A 71 5.36 16.75 1.19
C GLU A 71 6.40 16.64 2.31
N SER A 72 5.98 16.27 3.51
CA SER A 72 6.91 16.11 4.65
C SER A 72 7.87 14.93 4.48
N LEU A 73 7.53 13.95 3.62
CA LEU A 73 8.31 12.74 3.41
C LEU A 73 9.25 12.83 2.20
N ILE A 74 8.79 13.42 1.09
CA ILE A 74 9.54 13.47 -0.18
C ILE A 74 9.76 14.89 -0.73
N GLY A 75 9.31 15.93 -0.02
CA GLY A 75 9.45 17.33 -0.46
C GLY A 75 8.26 17.85 -1.25
N PRO A 76 8.30 19.14 -1.66
CA PRO A 76 7.15 19.85 -2.22
C PRO A 76 6.85 19.55 -3.70
N ASP A 77 7.79 18.99 -4.43
CA ASP A 77 7.66 18.72 -5.87
C ASP A 77 7.02 17.34 -6.08
N ILE A 78 5.72 17.22 -5.85
CA ILE A 78 4.99 15.95 -5.82
C ILE A 78 4.34 15.65 -7.18
N LEU A 79 4.59 14.46 -7.70
CA LEU A 79 3.89 13.89 -8.85
C LEU A 79 3.08 12.65 -8.42
N LEU A 80 1.79 12.62 -8.77
CA LEU A 80 0.95 11.43 -8.62
C LEU A 80 1.31 10.40 -9.70
N TYR A 81 2.12 9.41 -9.32
CA TYR A 81 2.65 8.40 -10.25
C TYR A 81 1.62 7.34 -10.62
N ASN A 82 0.97 6.72 -9.62
CA ASN A 82 -0.01 5.67 -9.86
C ASN A 82 -1.02 5.57 -8.72
N VAL A 83 -2.22 5.08 -9.04
CA VAL A 83 -3.27 4.73 -8.07
C VAL A 83 -3.88 3.40 -8.48
N THR A 84 -3.92 2.45 -7.55
CA THR A 84 -4.34 1.06 -7.81
C THR A 84 -5.09 0.51 -6.61
N TYR A 85 -6.20 -0.16 -6.83
CA TYR A 85 -6.84 -0.94 -5.77
C TYR A 85 -6.15 -2.29 -5.60
N ILE A 86 -5.79 -2.62 -4.36
CA ILE A 86 -5.22 -3.90 -3.98
C ILE A 86 -6.25 -4.65 -3.16
N ILE A 87 -6.87 -5.64 -3.79
CA ILE A 87 -8.02 -6.35 -3.23
C ILE A 87 -7.65 -7.80 -2.99
N LYS A 88 -8.01 -8.32 -1.82
CA LYS A 88 -8.03 -9.76 -1.54
C LYS A 88 -9.46 -10.17 -1.23
N GLU A 89 -10.00 -11.07 -2.01
CA GLU A 89 -11.34 -11.61 -1.78
C GLU A 89 -11.43 -12.35 -0.44
N ALA A 90 -12.63 -12.49 0.10
CA ALA A 90 -12.87 -13.24 1.33
C ALA A 90 -12.36 -14.68 1.19
N ASN A 91 -11.62 -15.18 2.18
CA ASN A 91 -11.03 -16.52 2.19
C ASN A 91 -10.15 -16.85 0.97
N ALA A 92 -9.57 -15.83 0.33
CA ALA A 92 -8.71 -16.03 -0.82
C ALA A 92 -7.30 -16.48 -0.40
N PRO A 93 -6.70 -17.48 -1.11
CA PRO A 93 -5.34 -17.93 -0.82
C PRO A 93 -4.25 -16.95 -1.30
N SER A 94 -4.63 -15.90 -2.01
CA SER A 94 -3.69 -14.96 -2.60
C SER A 94 -2.89 -14.19 -1.54
N HIS A 95 -1.58 -14.13 -1.75
CA HIS A 95 -0.65 -13.39 -0.91
C HIS A 95 0.26 -12.50 -1.75
N VAL A 96 1.00 -11.63 -1.08
CA VAL A 96 2.07 -10.82 -1.68
C VAL A 96 3.37 -11.23 -1.02
N SER A 97 4.31 -11.77 -1.78
CA SER A 97 5.64 -12.15 -1.27
C SER A 97 6.46 -10.93 -0.87
N TRP A 98 7.56 -11.16 -0.14
CA TRP A 98 8.52 -10.11 0.23
C TRP A 98 9.07 -9.42 -1.00
N HIS A 99 8.91 -8.10 -1.09
CA HIS A 99 9.33 -7.30 -2.23
C HIS A 99 9.59 -5.85 -1.83
N GLN A 100 10.09 -5.08 -2.79
CA GLN A 100 10.30 -3.64 -2.73
C GLN A 100 9.63 -3.00 -3.95
N ASP A 101 8.82 -1.98 -3.76
CA ASP A 101 8.05 -1.33 -4.83
C ASP A 101 8.95 -0.72 -5.92
N LEU A 102 10.02 -0.03 -5.53
CA LEU A 102 10.92 0.65 -6.47
C LEU A 102 11.65 -0.29 -7.44
N THR A 103 11.70 -1.58 -7.16
CA THR A 103 12.30 -2.55 -8.08
C THR A 103 11.60 -2.58 -9.45
N TYR A 104 10.32 -2.22 -9.50
CA TYR A 104 9.47 -2.31 -10.69
C TYR A 104 9.37 -1.01 -11.50
N TRP A 105 9.85 0.13 -10.98
CA TRP A 105 9.46 1.42 -11.57
C TRP A 105 10.52 2.08 -12.43
N GLY A 106 11.78 1.64 -12.34
CA GLY A 106 12.87 2.14 -13.19
C GLY A 106 13.18 3.63 -12.97
N LEU A 107 12.93 4.15 -11.77
CA LEU A 107 13.24 5.53 -11.40
C LEU A 107 14.74 5.69 -11.15
N SER A 108 15.28 6.87 -11.46
CA SER A 108 16.68 7.22 -11.23
C SER A 108 16.97 7.65 -9.79
N HIS A 109 15.94 8.02 -9.04
CA HIS A 109 15.99 8.44 -7.64
C HIS A 109 14.98 7.64 -6.82
N ASP A 110 15.15 7.65 -5.51
CA ASP A 110 14.30 6.95 -4.54
C ASP A 110 13.40 7.88 -3.72
N ASP A 111 13.29 9.15 -4.12
CA ASP A 111 12.33 10.12 -3.59
C ASP A 111 10.90 9.68 -3.97
N GLN A 112 10.40 8.68 -3.23
CA GLN A 112 9.14 8.04 -3.51
C GLN A 112 8.47 7.58 -2.21
N VAL A 113 7.15 7.72 -2.16
CA VAL A 113 6.33 7.15 -1.08
C VAL A 113 5.09 6.46 -1.63
N SER A 114 4.78 5.28 -1.10
CA SER A 114 3.53 4.58 -1.34
C SER A 114 2.61 4.79 -0.12
N MET A 115 1.44 5.40 -0.32
CA MET A 115 0.34 5.39 0.65
C MET A 115 -0.55 4.18 0.39
N TRP A 116 -0.82 3.38 1.43
CA TRP A 116 -1.82 2.32 1.37
C TRP A 116 -2.98 2.66 2.33
N LEU A 117 -4.11 3.09 1.79
CA LEU A 117 -5.31 3.51 2.52
C LEU A 117 -6.30 2.34 2.62
N ALA A 118 -6.64 1.95 3.84
CA ALA A 118 -7.60 0.87 4.11
C ALA A 118 -9.05 1.34 3.87
N LEU A 119 -9.78 0.67 2.99
CA LEU A 119 -11.23 0.85 2.78
C LEU A 119 -12.06 -0.27 3.43
N SER A 120 -11.41 -1.29 3.96
CA SER A 120 -11.96 -2.35 4.81
C SER A 120 -10.98 -2.65 5.93
N VAL A 121 -11.35 -3.47 6.90
CA VAL A 121 -10.42 -3.91 7.94
C VAL A 121 -9.22 -4.63 7.29
N ALA A 122 -8.03 -4.20 7.66
CA ALA A 122 -6.76 -4.83 7.29
C ALA A 122 -6.02 -5.23 8.57
N ASP A 123 -6.24 -6.43 9.05
CA ASP A 123 -5.63 -7.01 10.25
C ASP A 123 -4.90 -8.33 9.92
N ASP A 124 -4.39 -9.03 10.92
CA ASP A 124 -3.70 -10.32 10.71
C ASP A 124 -4.61 -11.35 10.03
N VAL A 125 -5.91 -11.38 10.35
CA VAL A 125 -6.85 -12.34 9.78
C VAL A 125 -7.14 -12.02 8.32
N SER A 126 -7.32 -10.75 7.98
CA SER A 126 -7.57 -10.29 6.61
C SER A 126 -6.29 -10.12 5.78
N GLY A 127 -5.12 -10.41 6.35
CA GLY A 127 -3.83 -10.35 5.69
C GLY A 127 -3.35 -8.92 5.46
N CYS A 128 -3.21 -8.14 6.54
CA CYS A 128 -2.58 -6.82 6.50
C CYS A 128 -1.12 -6.91 6.02
N MET A 129 -0.52 -5.77 5.73
CA MET A 129 0.89 -5.74 5.39
C MET A 129 1.78 -6.12 6.58
N ARG A 130 2.90 -6.75 6.26
CA ARG A 130 4.04 -7.01 7.15
C ARG A 130 5.18 -6.14 6.64
N MET A 131 5.78 -5.36 7.51
CA MET A 131 6.87 -4.44 7.19
C MET A 131 8.13 -4.90 7.89
N LEU A 132 9.27 -4.79 7.22
CA LEU A 132 10.58 -4.98 7.85
C LEU A 132 11.18 -3.61 8.16
N PRO A 133 11.14 -3.15 9.43
CA PRO A 133 11.63 -1.82 9.80
C PRO A 133 13.10 -1.63 9.44
N GLY A 134 13.44 -0.43 8.95
CA GLY A 134 14.82 -0.06 8.60
C GLY A 134 15.37 -0.70 7.32
N SER A 135 14.63 -1.60 6.67
CA SER A 135 15.12 -2.30 5.46
C SER A 135 15.36 -1.37 4.27
N HIS A 136 14.69 -0.22 4.21
CA HIS A 136 14.88 0.78 3.16
C HIS A 136 16.30 1.33 3.11
N THR A 137 17.01 1.39 4.25
CA THR A 137 18.38 1.91 4.33
C THR A 137 19.42 1.03 3.64
N HIS A 138 19.07 -0.23 3.38
CA HIS A 138 19.91 -1.14 2.60
C HIS A 138 19.88 -0.82 1.10
N GLY A 139 18.85 -0.11 0.62
CA GLY A 139 18.59 0.08 -0.79
C GLY A 139 17.97 -1.19 -1.42
N ARG A 140 18.31 -1.46 -2.68
CA ARG A 140 17.74 -2.56 -3.45
C ARG A 140 18.26 -3.91 -2.99
N TYR A 141 17.34 -4.84 -2.73
CA TYR A 141 17.61 -6.28 -2.55
C TYR A 141 17.50 -7.03 -3.89
N ASP A 142 18.15 -8.18 -3.99
CA ASP A 142 17.99 -9.08 -5.12
C ASP A 142 16.61 -9.76 -5.08
N HIS A 143 15.90 -9.71 -6.19
CA HIS A 143 14.59 -10.34 -6.36
C HIS A 143 14.72 -11.57 -7.26
N GLU A 144 14.26 -12.71 -6.78
CA GLU A 144 14.20 -13.95 -7.53
C GLU A 144 12.80 -14.18 -8.10
N THR A 145 12.71 -14.71 -9.32
CA THR A 145 11.41 -15.14 -9.88
C THR A 145 11.09 -16.53 -9.33
N ARG A 146 9.88 -16.70 -8.77
CA ARG A 146 9.36 -17.99 -8.31
C ARG A 146 7.98 -18.24 -8.90
N GLU A 147 7.75 -19.47 -9.35
CA GLU A 147 6.44 -19.92 -9.78
C GLU A 147 5.55 -20.18 -8.57
N ASP A 148 4.64 -19.25 -8.30
CA ASP A 148 3.63 -19.38 -7.24
C ASP A 148 2.36 -18.69 -7.71
N SER A 149 1.36 -19.48 -8.07
CA SER A 149 0.08 -18.99 -8.60
C SER A 149 -0.76 -18.23 -7.57
N ALA A 150 -0.46 -18.36 -6.28
CA ALA A 150 -1.12 -17.60 -5.21
C ALA A 150 -0.44 -16.26 -4.94
N ASN A 151 0.80 -16.07 -5.42
CA ASN A 151 1.49 -14.79 -5.33
C ASN A 151 0.97 -13.82 -6.39
N VAL A 152 0.42 -12.69 -5.95
CA VAL A 152 -0.19 -11.71 -6.87
C VAL A 152 0.81 -10.71 -7.45
N LEU A 153 2.10 -10.77 -7.07
CA LEU A 153 3.12 -9.93 -7.69
C LEU A 153 3.36 -10.31 -9.14
N LEU A 154 3.50 -9.31 -9.98
CA LEU A 154 3.89 -9.51 -11.38
C LEU A 154 5.21 -10.28 -11.43
N GLN A 155 5.24 -11.33 -12.28
CA GLN A 155 6.41 -12.21 -12.48
C GLN A 155 6.82 -13.04 -11.24
N GLY A 156 6.01 -13.10 -10.17
CA GLY A 156 6.30 -13.88 -8.97
C GLY A 156 7.61 -13.51 -8.27
N GLN A 157 8.09 -12.29 -8.45
CA GLN A 157 9.37 -11.87 -7.86
C GLN A 157 9.28 -11.82 -6.35
N THR A 158 10.31 -12.31 -5.67
CA THR A 158 10.39 -12.33 -4.21
C THR A 158 11.83 -12.10 -3.74
N VAL A 159 11.96 -11.43 -2.61
CA VAL A 159 13.22 -11.37 -1.87
C VAL A 159 13.27 -12.57 -0.93
N THR A 160 14.36 -13.33 -0.99
CA THR A 160 14.58 -14.52 -0.15
C THR A 160 15.47 -14.21 1.05
N GLY A 161 15.43 -15.06 2.07
CA GLY A 161 16.27 -14.90 3.26
C GLY A 161 15.89 -13.71 4.15
N VAL A 162 14.68 -13.21 4.03
CA VAL A 162 14.17 -12.15 4.92
C VAL A 162 14.02 -12.69 6.34
N ASP A 163 14.53 -11.95 7.31
CA ASP A 163 14.37 -12.26 8.73
C ASP A 163 12.93 -11.91 9.18
N GLU A 164 12.02 -12.85 8.97
CA GLU A 164 10.60 -12.66 9.23
C GLU A 164 10.26 -12.48 10.71
N GLU A 165 11.15 -12.85 11.63
CA GLU A 165 10.95 -12.62 13.07
C GLU A 165 11.02 -11.14 13.43
N LYS A 166 11.73 -10.34 12.63
CA LYS A 166 11.81 -8.88 12.77
C LYS A 166 10.69 -8.13 12.07
N ALA A 167 9.89 -8.82 11.27
CA ALA A 167 8.81 -8.19 10.56
C ALA A 167 7.64 -7.86 11.50
N LEU A 168 7.11 -6.66 11.35
CA LEU A 168 5.98 -6.17 12.14
C LEU A 168 4.72 -6.13 11.28
N LEU A 169 3.59 -6.54 11.89
CA LEU A 169 2.28 -6.33 11.29
C LEU A 169 1.97 -4.83 11.23
N CYS A 170 1.34 -4.41 10.14
CA CYS A 170 0.84 -3.06 9.94
C CYS A 170 -0.70 -3.10 9.82
N PRO A 171 -1.42 -3.36 10.93
CA PRO A 171 -2.88 -3.40 10.90
C PRO A 171 -3.46 -1.99 10.73
N LEU A 172 -4.55 -1.89 9.96
CA LEU A 172 -5.25 -0.64 9.68
C LEU A 172 -6.75 -0.84 9.80
N GLN A 173 -7.42 0.12 10.43
CA GLN A 173 -8.87 0.24 10.41
C GLN A 173 -9.32 0.96 9.13
N PRO A 174 -10.60 0.80 8.70
CA PRO A 174 -11.13 1.55 7.57
C PRO A 174 -10.97 3.06 7.77
N GLY A 175 -10.29 3.71 6.83
CA GLY A 175 -9.95 5.12 6.88
C GLY A 175 -8.54 5.44 7.39
N GLU A 176 -7.82 4.45 7.91
CA GLU A 176 -6.40 4.60 8.24
C GLU A 176 -5.51 4.26 7.05
N ALA A 177 -4.36 4.90 6.98
CA ALA A 177 -3.34 4.65 5.98
C ALA A 177 -1.99 4.27 6.60
N SER A 178 -1.19 3.57 5.82
CA SER A 178 0.26 3.49 6.01
C SER A 178 0.96 4.22 4.87
N PHE A 179 2.16 4.73 5.15
CA PHE A 179 3.07 5.28 4.15
C PHE A 179 4.37 4.53 4.24
N HIS A 180 4.92 4.07 3.13
CA HIS A 180 6.17 3.33 3.12
C HIS A 180 7.08 3.76 1.97
N HIS A 181 8.36 3.72 2.24
CA HIS A 181 9.43 4.00 1.29
C HIS A 181 9.51 2.86 0.26
N GLY A 182 9.79 3.18 -0.99
CA GLY A 182 9.84 2.19 -2.05
C GLY A 182 10.88 1.09 -1.88
N TRP A 183 11.91 1.31 -1.07
CA TRP A 183 12.89 0.28 -0.68
C TRP A 183 12.53 -0.45 0.61
N THR A 184 11.41 -0.15 1.26
CA THR A 184 10.97 -0.93 2.43
C THR A 184 10.54 -2.33 2.00
N LEU A 185 11.17 -3.36 2.56
CA LEU A 185 10.72 -4.74 2.38
C LEU A 185 9.37 -4.93 3.05
N HIS A 186 8.41 -5.41 2.27
CA HIS A 186 7.07 -5.69 2.78
C HIS A 186 6.42 -6.87 2.07
N ALA A 187 5.44 -7.46 2.73
CA ALA A 187 4.69 -8.63 2.26
C ALA A 187 3.26 -8.59 2.81
N SER A 188 2.39 -9.49 2.38
CA SER A 188 1.09 -9.68 3.04
C SER A 188 0.58 -11.10 2.88
N MET A 189 0.05 -11.67 3.96
CA MET A 189 -0.51 -13.02 4.02
C MET A 189 -1.88 -13.11 3.33
N PRO A 190 -2.40 -14.32 3.09
CA PRO A 190 -3.76 -14.52 2.58
C PRO A 190 -4.84 -13.87 3.44
N ASN A 191 -5.96 -13.53 2.81
CA ASN A 191 -7.15 -13.09 3.52
C ASN A 191 -7.95 -14.31 4.00
N ARG A 192 -7.99 -14.53 5.30
CA ARG A 192 -8.75 -15.61 5.97
C ARG A 192 -10.06 -15.10 6.58
N SER A 193 -10.37 -13.81 6.40
CA SER A 193 -11.60 -13.21 6.90
C SER A 193 -12.79 -13.47 5.96
N HIS A 194 -13.98 -13.20 6.44
CA HIS A 194 -15.22 -13.34 5.68
C HIS A 194 -15.58 -12.10 4.86
N ASP A 195 -14.75 -11.05 4.89
CA ASP A 195 -14.94 -9.83 4.08
C ASP A 195 -13.75 -9.64 3.13
N ARG A 196 -13.97 -8.87 2.07
CA ARG A 196 -12.90 -8.42 1.17
C ARG A 196 -11.94 -7.49 1.91
N ARG A 197 -10.63 -7.70 1.76
CA ARG A 197 -9.63 -6.72 2.16
C ARG A 197 -9.37 -5.77 0.99
N ILE A 198 -9.78 -4.53 1.14
CA ILE A 198 -9.70 -3.52 0.09
C ILE A 198 -8.78 -2.39 0.56
N GLY A 199 -7.72 -2.15 -0.19
CA GLY A 199 -6.83 -1.02 0.00
C GLY A 199 -6.67 -0.22 -1.29
N LEU A 200 -6.54 1.10 -1.15
CA LEU A 200 -6.13 1.99 -2.23
C LEU A 200 -4.65 2.29 -2.07
N ASN A 201 -3.85 1.78 -3.01
CA ASN A 201 -2.41 2.07 -3.07
C ASN A 201 -2.19 3.29 -3.97
N VAL A 202 -1.62 4.34 -3.41
CA VAL A 202 -1.32 5.60 -4.09
C VAL A 202 0.18 5.82 -4.04
N GLN A 203 0.78 6.05 -5.19
CA GLN A 203 2.23 6.16 -5.34
C GLN A 203 2.58 7.56 -5.80
N TYR A 204 3.44 8.23 -5.01
CA TYR A 204 3.95 9.58 -5.27
C TYR A 204 5.46 9.53 -5.51
N ILE A 205 5.93 10.41 -6.38
CA ILE A 205 7.34 10.65 -6.70
C ILE A 205 7.60 12.13 -6.80
#